data_ee705c5d4b3c3d94146f9e16048250b8
#
_entry.id   ee705c5d4b3c3d94146f9e16048250b8
#
_cell.length_a   1.000
_cell.length_b   1.000
_cell.length_c   1.000
_cell.angle_alpha   90.00
_cell.angle_beta   90.00
_cell.angle_gamma   90.00
#
_symmetry.space_group_name_H-M   'P 1'
#
loop_
_entity.id
_entity.type
_entity.pdbx_description
1 polymer ?
#
loop_
_entity_poly.entity_id
_entity_poly.type
_entity_poly.pdbx_seq_one_letter_code
_entity_poly.pdbx_strand_id
1 'polypeptide(L)'
;MAKVLPPPDAKTLYRKHLPRVVTVLARPDVVAYVQKHNNAYTPWKKLKRLPAPQGLTHEEAWTCIKLSRGQRCRETPLADTSGRRFRYWLPDSALELLHRIDRDASGLLVSEHPTLPAAHESERYLVASLMEEAIASSILEGAVTTRAEARRMLK
;
A
#
# COMPACT_ATOMS: atom_id res chain seq x y z
N MET A 1 15.66 18.25 -4.80
CA MET A 1 14.54 17.36 -4.40
C MET A 1 13.32 18.20 -4.05
N ALA A 2 12.15 17.94 -4.65
CA ALA A 2 10.93 18.67 -4.34
C ALA A 2 10.47 18.31 -2.91
N LYS A 3 10.39 19.30 -2.02
CA LYS A 3 9.94 19.13 -0.63
C LYS A 3 8.52 18.55 -0.61
N VAL A 4 8.36 17.36 -0.09
CA VAL A 4 7.04 16.75 0.09
C VAL A 4 6.33 17.49 1.21
N LEU A 5 5.26 18.22 0.88
CA LEU A 5 4.41 18.88 1.88
C LEU A 5 3.62 17.79 2.65
N PRO A 6 3.80 17.70 3.96
CA PRO A 6 3.03 16.77 4.77
C PRO A 6 1.52 17.14 4.73
N PRO A 7 0.63 16.16 4.92
CA PRO A 7 -0.79 16.45 5.09
C PRO A 7 -1.01 17.24 6.39
N PRO A 8 -2.11 18.02 6.48
CA PRO A 8 -2.49 18.68 7.73
C PRO A 8 -2.67 17.67 8.86
N ASP A 9 -2.31 18.05 10.08
CA ASP A 9 -2.45 17.18 11.24
C ASP A 9 -3.92 16.81 11.49
N ALA A 10 -4.17 15.52 11.69
CA ALA A 10 -5.53 15.00 11.83
C ALA A 10 -6.26 15.53 13.07
N LYS A 11 -5.57 15.73 14.20
CA LYS A 11 -6.17 16.28 15.43
C LYS A 11 -6.64 17.71 15.21
N THR A 12 -5.83 18.51 14.56
CA THR A 12 -6.14 19.91 14.21
C THR A 12 -7.32 19.97 13.26
N LEU A 13 -7.35 19.12 12.22
CA LEU A 13 -8.47 19.04 11.28
C LEU A 13 -9.78 18.65 11.98
N TYR A 14 -9.76 17.64 12.84
CA TYR A 14 -10.96 17.22 13.55
C TYR A 14 -11.46 18.31 14.49
N ARG A 15 -10.58 18.96 15.24
CA ARG A 15 -10.99 20.07 16.13
C ARG A 15 -11.67 21.20 15.35
N LYS A 16 -11.17 21.54 14.18
CA LYS A 16 -11.64 22.66 13.37
C LYS A 16 -12.90 22.34 12.56
N HIS A 17 -12.97 21.16 11.95
CA HIS A 17 -13.94 20.87 10.90
C HIS A 17 -14.97 19.80 11.26
N LEU A 18 -14.77 19.01 12.33
CA LEU A 18 -15.66 17.91 12.69
C LEU A 18 -17.14 18.29 12.79
N PRO A 19 -17.53 19.39 13.47
CA PRO A 19 -18.95 19.74 13.59
C PRO A 19 -19.64 19.92 12.25
N ARG A 20 -18.97 20.59 11.30
CA ARG A 20 -19.51 20.80 9.94
C ARG A 20 -19.46 19.52 9.10
N VAL A 21 -18.37 18.77 9.19
CA VAL A 21 -18.18 17.54 8.41
C VAL A 21 -19.25 16.51 8.74
N VAL A 22 -19.61 16.33 10.01
CA VAL A 22 -20.65 15.40 10.44
C VAL A 22 -22.01 15.72 9.77
N THR A 23 -22.36 16.98 9.58
CA THR A 23 -23.62 17.39 8.95
C THR A 23 -23.68 17.09 7.45
N VAL A 24 -22.55 17.00 6.77
CA VAL A 24 -22.48 16.79 5.31
C VAL A 24 -22.02 15.40 4.91
N LEU A 25 -21.58 14.58 5.85
CA LEU A 25 -20.97 13.28 5.58
C LEU A 25 -21.92 12.31 4.86
N ALA A 26 -23.24 12.46 5.08
CA ALA A 26 -24.28 11.64 4.46
C ALA A 26 -24.74 12.15 3.08
N ARG A 27 -24.24 13.30 2.63
CA ARG A 27 -24.59 13.83 1.31
C ARG A 27 -24.08 12.91 0.21
N PRO A 28 -24.89 12.59 -0.83
CA PRO A 28 -24.51 11.66 -1.89
C PRO A 28 -23.23 12.05 -2.64
N ASP A 29 -23.05 13.34 -2.92
CA ASP A 29 -21.85 13.88 -3.59
C ASP A 29 -20.59 13.72 -2.72
N VAL A 30 -20.71 13.93 -1.40
CA VAL A 30 -19.60 13.73 -0.44
C VAL A 30 -19.27 12.25 -0.30
N VAL A 31 -20.26 11.38 -0.19
CA VAL A 31 -20.07 9.92 -0.13
C VAL A 31 -19.35 9.42 -1.37
N ALA A 32 -19.81 9.78 -2.56
CA ALA A 32 -19.17 9.40 -3.83
C ALA A 32 -17.73 9.92 -3.92
N TYR A 33 -17.50 11.16 -3.48
CA TYR A 33 -16.16 11.74 -3.43
C TYR A 33 -15.23 10.98 -2.49
N VAL A 34 -15.68 10.67 -1.28
CA VAL A 34 -14.90 9.91 -0.28
C VAL A 34 -14.59 8.51 -0.79
N GLN A 35 -15.56 7.80 -1.38
CA GLN A 35 -15.35 6.48 -1.96
C GLN A 35 -14.31 6.51 -3.07
N LYS A 36 -14.47 7.42 -4.04
CA LYS A 36 -13.53 7.60 -5.16
C LYS A 36 -12.09 7.79 -4.67
N HIS A 37 -11.89 8.69 -3.71
CA HIS A 37 -10.55 9.03 -3.24
C HIS A 37 -9.98 8.03 -2.22
N ASN A 38 -10.83 7.24 -1.58
CA ASN A 38 -10.39 6.10 -0.79
C ASN A 38 -9.94 4.95 -1.68
N ASN A 39 -10.71 4.55 -2.67
CA ASN A 39 -10.35 3.48 -3.60
C ASN A 39 -9.03 3.79 -4.34
N ALA A 40 -8.85 5.03 -4.79
CA ALA A 40 -7.60 5.47 -5.43
C ALA A 40 -6.48 5.80 -4.45
N TYR A 41 -6.70 5.71 -3.13
CA TYR A 41 -5.78 6.13 -2.07
C TYR A 41 -5.14 7.50 -2.35
N THR A 42 -5.96 8.48 -2.76
CA THR A 42 -5.48 9.80 -3.19
C THR A 42 -4.75 10.51 -2.04
N PRO A 43 -3.47 10.91 -2.20
CA PRO A 43 -2.73 11.63 -1.17
C PRO A 43 -3.15 13.11 -1.13
N TRP A 44 -2.92 13.77 0.02
CA TRP A 44 -3.26 15.19 0.23
C TRP A 44 -2.70 16.10 -0.85
N LYS A 45 -1.43 15.93 -1.25
CA LYS A 45 -0.77 16.74 -2.28
C LYS A 45 -1.52 16.74 -3.62
N LYS A 46 -2.12 15.61 -3.98
CA LYS A 46 -2.94 15.46 -5.19
C LYS A 46 -4.35 15.98 -4.96
N LEU A 47 -4.94 15.66 -3.81
CA LEU A 47 -6.32 16.02 -3.48
C LEU A 47 -6.55 17.53 -3.49
N LYS A 48 -5.65 18.32 -2.92
CA LYS A 48 -5.79 19.80 -2.87
C LYS A 48 -5.75 20.49 -4.25
N ARG A 49 -5.43 19.75 -5.32
CA ARG A 49 -5.44 20.23 -6.70
C ARG A 49 -6.69 19.82 -7.48
N LEU A 50 -7.50 18.95 -6.89
CA LEU A 50 -8.74 18.46 -7.47
C LEU A 50 -9.92 19.26 -6.91
N PRO A 51 -11.03 19.38 -7.66
CA PRO A 51 -12.22 20.07 -7.15
C PRO A 51 -12.74 19.35 -5.91
N ALA A 52 -13.05 20.11 -4.86
CA ALA A 52 -13.74 19.62 -3.67
C ALA A 52 -15.25 19.50 -3.94
N PRO A 53 -15.99 18.71 -3.16
CA PRO A 53 -17.45 18.69 -3.22
C PRO A 53 -18.04 20.09 -3.00
N GLN A 54 -19.20 20.34 -3.57
CA GLN A 54 -19.83 21.66 -3.55
C GLN A 54 -20.01 22.17 -2.11
N GLY A 55 -19.54 23.38 -1.86
CA GLY A 55 -19.64 24.04 -0.56
C GLY A 55 -18.70 23.53 0.52
N LEU A 56 -17.72 22.68 0.19
CA LEU A 56 -16.67 22.25 1.10
C LEU A 56 -15.30 22.80 0.68
N THR A 57 -14.51 23.11 1.69
CA THR A 57 -13.08 23.39 1.51
C THR A 57 -12.30 22.07 1.32
N HIS A 58 -11.08 22.15 0.77
CA HIS A 58 -10.20 20.97 0.65
C HIS A 58 -9.89 20.34 2.02
N GLU A 59 -9.77 21.13 3.09
CA GLU A 59 -9.54 20.61 4.44
C GLU A 59 -10.75 19.83 4.96
N GLU A 60 -11.98 20.34 4.72
CA GLU A 60 -13.21 19.63 5.09
C GLU A 60 -13.36 18.33 4.30
N ALA A 61 -13.15 18.36 2.99
CA ALA A 61 -13.17 17.17 2.14
C ALA A 61 -12.11 16.13 2.58
N TRP A 62 -10.91 16.59 2.93
CA TRP A 62 -9.86 15.73 3.49
C TRP A 62 -10.25 15.16 4.84
N THR A 63 -10.91 15.94 5.68
CA THR A 63 -11.42 15.49 6.98
C THR A 63 -12.45 14.37 6.80
N CYS A 64 -13.37 14.46 5.82
CA CYS A 64 -14.31 13.38 5.48
C CYS A 64 -13.56 12.09 5.11
N ILE A 65 -12.54 12.19 4.26
CA ILE A 65 -11.71 11.06 3.85
C ILE A 65 -10.99 10.44 5.05
N LYS A 66 -10.38 11.28 5.90
CA LYS A 66 -9.63 10.80 7.09
C LYS A 66 -10.54 10.12 8.10
N LEU A 67 -11.76 10.63 8.32
CA LEU A 67 -12.76 9.98 9.17
C LEU A 67 -13.14 8.59 8.64
N SER A 68 -13.49 8.50 7.36
CA SER A 68 -13.83 7.23 6.71
C SER A 68 -12.69 6.21 6.79
N ARG A 69 -11.45 6.62 6.54
CA ARG A 69 -10.27 5.75 6.69
C ARG A 69 -10.07 5.32 8.14
N GLY A 70 -10.23 6.24 9.08
CA GLY A 70 -10.08 5.97 10.52
C GLY A 70 -11.01 4.88 11.03
N GLN A 71 -12.26 4.84 10.54
CA GLN A 71 -13.24 3.80 10.90
C GLN A 71 -12.91 2.42 10.33
N ARG A 72 -12.16 2.35 9.24
CA ARG A 72 -11.76 1.11 8.57
C ARG A 72 -10.38 0.60 9.00
N CYS A 73 -9.66 1.36 9.84
CA CYS A 73 -8.33 0.95 10.32
C CYS A 73 -8.41 -0.28 11.23
N ARG A 74 -7.48 -1.19 11.02
CA ARG A 74 -7.21 -2.33 11.91
C ARG A 74 -5.93 -2.07 12.70
N GLU A 75 -5.86 -2.57 13.92
CA GLU A 75 -4.64 -2.48 14.73
C GLU A 75 -3.69 -3.63 14.40
N THR A 76 -2.40 -3.33 14.47
CA THR A 76 -1.35 -4.34 14.40
C THR A 76 -0.96 -4.79 15.81
N PRO A 77 -0.30 -5.95 15.98
CA PRO A 77 0.31 -6.33 17.24
C PRO A 77 1.49 -5.44 17.65
N LEU A 78 2.05 -4.66 16.71
CA LEU A 78 3.18 -3.77 16.95
C LEU A 78 2.72 -2.46 17.59
N ALA A 79 3.51 -1.96 18.55
CA ALA A 79 3.28 -0.69 19.23
C ALA A 79 4.52 0.21 19.16
N ASP A 80 4.31 1.51 19.29
CA ASP A 80 5.39 2.48 19.43
C ASP A 80 5.93 2.47 20.89
N THR A 81 6.96 3.27 21.15
CA THR A 81 7.59 3.39 22.48
C THR A 81 6.64 3.93 23.57
N SER A 82 5.51 4.52 23.22
CA SER A 82 4.46 4.98 24.12
C SER A 82 3.36 3.91 24.37
N GLY A 83 3.49 2.73 23.81
CA GLY A 83 2.51 1.64 23.90
C GLY A 83 1.32 1.79 22.94
N ARG A 84 1.33 2.79 22.06
CA ARG A 84 0.27 3.00 21.09
C ARG A 84 0.45 2.07 19.90
N ARG A 85 -0.55 1.24 19.60
CA ARG A 85 -0.54 0.31 18.48
C ARG A 85 -0.56 1.02 17.14
N PHE A 86 0.21 0.51 16.18
CA PHE A 86 0.14 0.94 14.80
C PHE A 86 -1.18 0.48 14.19
N ARG A 87 -1.70 1.29 13.28
CA ARG A 87 -2.96 1.03 12.60
C ARG A 87 -2.75 1.09 11.10
N TYR A 88 -3.40 0.20 10.38
CA TYR A 88 -3.37 0.16 8.93
C TYR A 88 -4.77 0.01 8.36
N TRP A 89 -4.92 0.40 7.13
CA TRP A 89 -6.10 0.15 6.33
C TRP A 89 -5.68 -0.17 4.90
N LEU A 90 -6.30 -1.19 4.31
CA LEU A 90 -6.09 -1.60 2.92
C LEU A 90 -7.27 -1.08 2.09
N PRO A 91 -7.03 -0.24 1.06
CA PRO A 91 -8.05 0.13 0.09
C PRO A 91 -8.46 -1.08 -0.76
N ASP A 92 -9.68 -1.05 -1.32
CA ASP A 92 -10.23 -2.15 -2.11
C ASP A 92 -9.34 -2.48 -3.32
N SER A 93 -8.71 -1.47 -3.93
CA SER A 93 -7.73 -1.64 -5.01
C SER A 93 -6.47 -2.42 -4.59
N ALA A 94 -6.03 -2.27 -3.34
CA ALA A 94 -4.91 -3.05 -2.81
C ALA A 94 -5.33 -4.50 -2.50
N LEU A 95 -6.55 -4.71 -2.01
CA LEU A 95 -7.10 -6.05 -1.80
C LEU A 95 -7.26 -6.81 -3.11
N GLU A 96 -7.75 -6.14 -4.16
CA GLU A 96 -7.85 -6.71 -5.51
C GLU A 96 -6.48 -7.12 -6.05
N LEU A 97 -5.47 -6.26 -5.86
CA LEU A 97 -4.10 -6.54 -6.29
C LEU A 97 -3.50 -7.72 -5.52
N LEU A 98 -3.69 -7.77 -4.20
CA LEU A 98 -3.25 -8.90 -3.37
C LEU A 98 -3.91 -10.20 -3.81
N HIS A 99 -5.24 -10.19 -4.04
CA HIS A 99 -5.94 -11.36 -4.53
C HIS A 99 -5.41 -11.84 -5.90
N ARG A 100 -5.07 -10.90 -6.78
CA ARG A 100 -4.45 -11.23 -8.08
C ARG A 100 -3.07 -11.85 -7.89
N ILE A 101 -2.24 -11.28 -7.00
CA ILE A 101 -0.92 -11.84 -6.68
C ILE A 101 -1.07 -13.25 -6.10
N ASP A 102 -1.96 -13.44 -5.12
CA ASP A 102 -2.18 -14.75 -4.50
C ASP A 102 -2.61 -15.79 -5.53
N ARG A 103 -3.50 -15.42 -6.46
CA ARG A 103 -3.96 -16.31 -7.52
C ARG A 103 -2.87 -16.63 -8.54
N ASP A 104 -2.12 -15.62 -8.99
CA ASP A 104 -1.18 -15.74 -10.10
C ASP A 104 0.21 -16.21 -9.63
N ALA A 105 0.55 -15.97 -8.35
CA ALA A 105 1.82 -16.35 -7.72
C ALA A 105 1.70 -17.56 -6.77
N SER A 106 0.61 -18.30 -6.81
CA SER A 106 0.33 -19.43 -5.90
C SER A 106 1.22 -20.68 -6.13
N GLY A 107 2.34 -20.53 -6.81
CA GLY A 107 3.34 -21.60 -7.00
C GLY A 107 3.03 -22.60 -8.11
N LEU A 108 1.95 -22.42 -8.85
CA LEU A 108 1.68 -23.15 -10.06
C LEU A 108 2.48 -22.53 -11.21
N LEU A 109 3.69 -23.02 -11.45
CA LEU A 109 4.40 -22.80 -12.71
C LEU A 109 3.64 -23.55 -13.81
N VAL A 110 2.70 -22.89 -14.46
CA VAL A 110 2.12 -23.41 -15.71
C VAL A 110 3.15 -23.20 -16.79
N SER A 111 3.98 -24.20 -17.03
CA SER A 111 4.85 -24.23 -18.19
C SER A 111 4.01 -24.50 -19.43
N GLU A 112 4.07 -23.64 -20.42
CA GLU A 112 3.47 -23.85 -21.75
C GLU A 112 4.19 -24.99 -22.52
N HIS A 113 5.29 -25.51 -22.00
CA HIS A 113 6.02 -26.65 -22.57
C HIS A 113 5.64 -27.95 -21.85
N PRO A 114 5.29 -29.01 -22.62
CA PRO A 114 4.80 -30.27 -22.07
C PRO A 114 5.87 -31.13 -21.37
N THR A 115 7.11 -30.68 -21.27
CA THR A 115 8.18 -31.30 -20.51
C THR A 115 8.35 -30.56 -19.17
N LEU A 116 7.47 -30.87 -18.21
CA LEU A 116 7.74 -30.53 -16.82
C LEU A 116 8.94 -31.33 -16.35
N PRO A 117 9.99 -30.66 -15.81
CA PRO A 117 11.07 -31.38 -15.16
C PRO A 117 10.51 -32.24 -14.02
N ALA A 118 11.07 -33.41 -13.79
CA ALA A 118 10.71 -34.23 -12.64
C ALA A 118 10.75 -33.40 -11.34
N ALA A 119 9.95 -33.76 -10.36
CA ALA A 119 9.78 -32.95 -9.11
C ALA A 119 11.13 -32.52 -8.50
N HIS A 120 12.17 -33.31 -8.66
CA HIS A 120 13.53 -32.99 -8.19
C HIS A 120 14.24 -31.89 -8.99
N GLU A 121 13.93 -31.71 -10.26
CA GLU A 121 14.45 -30.59 -11.08
C GLU A 121 13.70 -29.29 -10.80
N SER A 122 12.42 -29.37 -10.46
CA SER A 122 11.61 -28.24 -10.05
C SER A 122 12.16 -27.58 -8.77
N GLU A 123 12.58 -28.38 -7.78
CA GLU A 123 13.17 -27.88 -6.54
C GLU A 123 14.53 -27.19 -6.79
N ARG A 124 15.38 -27.80 -7.62
CA ARG A 124 16.67 -27.19 -8.01
C ARG A 124 16.49 -25.89 -8.79
N TYR A 125 15.49 -25.83 -9.66
CA TYR A 125 15.16 -24.62 -10.41
C TYR A 125 14.65 -23.52 -9.47
N LEU A 126 13.77 -23.85 -8.51
CA LEU A 126 13.27 -22.91 -7.50
C LEU A 126 14.41 -22.35 -6.66
N VAL A 127 15.28 -23.20 -6.14
CA VAL A 127 16.45 -22.77 -5.35
C VAL A 127 17.38 -21.86 -6.16
N ALA A 128 17.66 -22.24 -7.42
CA ALA A 128 18.50 -21.40 -8.29
C ALA A 128 17.86 -20.04 -8.59
N SER A 129 16.54 -19.99 -8.79
CA SER A 129 15.80 -18.75 -9.02
C SER A 129 15.82 -17.85 -7.79
N LEU A 130 15.56 -18.39 -6.59
CA LEU A 130 15.63 -17.65 -5.32
C LEU A 130 17.04 -17.10 -5.04
N MET A 131 18.08 -17.87 -5.37
CA MET A 131 19.47 -17.43 -5.25
C MET A 131 19.77 -16.25 -6.19
N GLU A 132 19.33 -16.31 -7.45
CA GLU A 132 19.52 -15.20 -8.40
C GLU A 132 18.76 -13.94 -7.97
N GLU A 133 17.54 -14.09 -7.46
CA GLU A 133 16.75 -12.98 -6.93
C GLU A 133 17.43 -12.31 -5.72
N ALA A 134 17.91 -13.11 -4.76
CA ALA A 134 18.63 -12.61 -3.60
C ALA A 134 19.92 -11.86 -3.99
N ILE A 135 20.67 -12.38 -4.96
CA ILE A 135 21.88 -11.72 -5.48
C ILE A 135 21.51 -10.41 -6.19
N ALA A 136 20.48 -10.41 -7.03
CA ALA A 136 20.04 -9.23 -7.75
C ALA A 136 19.54 -8.13 -6.79
N SER A 137 18.77 -8.49 -5.77
CA SER A 137 18.31 -7.57 -4.72
C SER A 137 19.48 -6.96 -3.94
N SER A 138 20.46 -7.77 -3.55
CA SER A 138 21.65 -7.30 -2.83
C SER A 138 22.47 -6.31 -3.66
N ILE A 139 22.62 -6.56 -4.97
CA ILE A 139 23.31 -5.63 -5.88
C ILE A 139 22.55 -4.31 -6.02
N LEU A 140 21.23 -4.35 -6.12
CA LEU A 140 20.36 -3.16 -6.17
C LEU A 140 20.46 -2.32 -4.89
N GLU A 141 20.62 -2.97 -3.74
CA GLU A 141 20.81 -2.32 -2.44
C GLU A 141 22.24 -1.78 -2.24
N GLY A 142 23.13 -1.94 -3.23
CA GLY A 142 24.47 -1.39 -3.23
C GLY A 142 25.55 -2.32 -2.69
N ALA A 143 25.30 -3.61 -2.59
CA ALA A 143 26.35 -4.59 -2.27
C ALA A 143 27.43 -4.62 -3.37
N VAL A 144 28.69 -4.43 -2.98
CA VAL A 144 29.85 -4.36 -3.89
C VAL A 144 30.31 -5.75 -4.33
N THR A 145 29.60 -6.80 -3.99
CA THR A 145 29.95 -8.20 -4.28
C THR A 145 29.63 -8.57 -5.72
N THR A 146 30.55 -9.22 -6.40
CA THR A 146 30.29 -9.73 -7.75
C THR A 146 29.32 -10.93 -7.71
N ARG A 147 28.53 -11.16 -8.78
CA ARG A 147 27.65 -12.33 -8.89
C ARG A 147 28.40 -13.66 -8.66
N ALA A 148 29.62 -13.76 -9.11
CA ALA A 148 30.44 -14.96 -8.96
C ALA A 148 30.82 -15.23 -7.49
N GLU A 149 31.17 -14.18 -6.74
CA GLU A 149 31.47 -14.26 -5.32
C GLU A 149 30.23 -14.56 -4.49
N ALA A 150 29.10 -13.89 -4.76
CA ALA A 150 27.85 -14.14 -4.09
C ALA A 150 27.37 -15.61 -4.26
N ARG A 151 27.44 -16.17 -5.47
CA ARG A 151 27.15 -17.59 -5.72
C ARG A 151 28.08 -18.53 -4.97
N ARG A 152 29.33 -18.15 -4.75
CA ARG A 152 30.30 -18.98 -3.99
C ARG A 152 30.01 -18.96 -2.50
N MET A 153 29.49 -17.86 -1.96
CA MET A 153 29.11 -17.73 -0.53
C MET A 153 27.82 -18.50 -0.19
N LEU A 154 26.94 -18.70 -1.16
CA LEU A 154 25.65 -19.36 -0.97
C LEU A 154 25.68 -20.88 -1.24
N LYS A 155 26.82 -21.45 -1.59
CA LYS A 155 27.05 -22.90 -1.70
C LYS A 155 27.62 -23.46 -0.42
#